data_da166e34aa26a31a7b45db3cbe6c1652
#
_entry.id   da166e34aa26a31a7b45db3cbe6c1652
#
_cell.length_a   1.000
_cell.length_b   1.000
_cell.length_c   1.000
_cell.angle_alpha   90.00
_cell.angle_beta   90.00
_cell.angle_gamma   90.00
#
_symmetry.space_group_name_H-M   'P 1'
#
loop_
_entity.id
_entity.type
_entity.pdbx_description
1 polymer ?
#
loop_
_entity_poly.entity_id
_entity_poly.type
_entity_poly.pdbx_seq_one_letter_code
_entity_poly.pdbx_strand_id
1 'polypeptide(L)'
;MEDPLLRIFAGEKMQALMNKLRLPEGEAIEAGIVSRSIETAQRKVESRNFDIRKQLLEYDDVANDQRKEIYALRNEILENKDVSGPVKELRDGYFTSLFRHYVPADTVEEQWDLEGLEKELKENWNLDVPLRATLEKSESSDDQELLDVLLAATNKVYDEKVALVGHEAFAQFERNVLLQFLDQRWREHLSQLDMLRQGIYLRGYAQKQPKQEYKREAFELFANLLETVGADVTRVLMNVQIRQPEPEEVAAAQQEAQTPAQQEALPQEEDPYAHVGRNDPCP
;
A
#
# COMPACT_ATOMS: atom_id res chain seq x y z
N MET A 1 42.99 -7.04 -29.03
CA MET A 1 41.55 -7.28 -29.02
C MET A 1 41.03 -7.12 -27.59
N GLU A 2 40.57 -5.95 -27.27
CA GLU A 2 40.10 -5.62 -25.90
C GLU A 2 38.57 -5.54 -25.79
N ASP A 3 37.86 -5.94 -26.87
CA ASP A 3 36.39 -5.93 -26.86
C ASP A 3 35.87 -6.96 -25.84
N PRO A 4 35.13 -6.53 -24.81
CA PRO A 4 34.59 -7.38 -23.77
C PRO A 4 33.66 -8.49 -24.33
N LEU A 5 32.95 -8.22 -25.41
CA LEU A 5 32.05 -9.18 -26.05
C LEU A 5 32.82 -10.34 -26.68
N LEU A 6 33.91 -10.05 -27.38
CA LEU A 6 34.77 -11.08 -27.96
C LEU A 6 35.50 -11.89 -26.89
N ARG A 7 35.88 -11.29 -25.77
CA ARG A 7 36.50 -11.98 -24.65
C ARG A 7 35.58 -12.98 -23.95
N ILE A 8 34.29 -12.62 -23.83
CA ILE A 8 33.29 -13.44 -23.11
C ILE A 8 32.73 -14.53 -24.03
N PHE A 9 32.49 -14.24 -25.31
CA PHE A 9 31.73 -15.10 -26.21
C PHE A 9 32.56 -15.73 -27.32
N ALA A 10 33.73 -15.19 -27.64
CA ALA A 10 34.69 -15.82 -28.54
C ALA A 10 35.52 -16.86 -27.76
N GLY A 11 35.10 -18.10 -27.78
CA GLY A 11 35.80 -19.15 -27.08
C GLY A 11 37.26 -19.33 -27.60
N GLU A 12 38.02 -20.21 -26.94
CA GLU A 12 39.42 -20.54 -27.24
C GLU A 12 39.70 -20.78 -28.72
N LYS A 13 38.74 -21.30 -29.48
CA LYS A 13 38.82 -21.50 -30.92
C LYS A 13 38.97 -20.20 -31.71
N MET A 14 38.34 -19.12 -31.29
CA MET A 14 38.47 -17.81 -31.94
C MET A 14 39.84 -17.19 -31.62
N GLN A 15 40.29 -17.31 -30.37
CA GLN A 15 41.64 -16.85 -29.99
C GLN A 15 42.73 -17.61 -30.77
N ALA A 16 42.58 -18.93 -30.92
CA ALA A 16 43.51 -19.74 -31.72
C ALA A 16 43.49 -19.34 -33.21
N LEU A 17 42.32 -19.03 -33.78
CA LEU A 17 42.17 -18.55 -35.15
C LEU A 17 42.83 -17.18 -35.33
N MET A 18 42.64 -16.27 -34.38
CA MET A 18 43.24 -14.93 -34.41
C MET A 18 44.76 -14.98 -34.31
N ASN A 19 45.31 -15.85 -33.47
CA ASN A 19 46.76 -16.09 -33.37
C ASN A 19 47.34 -16.65 -34.63
N LYS A 20 46.60 -17.47 -35.42
CA LYS A 20 47.01 -17.98 -36.71
C LYS A 20 47.03 -16.95 -37.84
N LEU A 21 46.13 -15.96 -37.78
CA LEU A 21 45.96 -14.94 -38.81
C LEU A 21 47.10 -13.87 -38.80
N ARG A 22 47.94 -13.80 -37.75
CA ARG A 22 49.10 -12.88 -37.62
C ARG A 22 48.87 -11.50 -38.22
N LEU A 23 47.77 -10.86 -37.82
CA LEU A 23 47.39 -9.55 -38.34
C LEU A 23 48.31 -8.46 -37.76
N PRO A 24 48.78 -7.51 -38.57
CA PRO A 24 49.53 -6.36 -38.09
C PRO A 24 48.70 -5.56 -37.08
N GLU A 25 49.34 -4.97 -36.06
CA GLU A 25 48.67 -4.10 -35.11
C GLU A 25 48.11 -2.87 -35.84
N GLY A 26 46.80 -2.60 -35.65
CA GLY A 26 46.13 -1.43 -36.21
C GLY A 26 45.30 -1.67 -37.48
N GLU A 27 45.36 -2.86 -38.12
CA GLU A 27 44.47 -3.13 -39.25
C GLU A 27 43.11 -3.69 -38.85
N ALA A 28 42.05 -3.22 -39.55
CA ALA A 28 40.71 -3.71 -39.38
C ALA A 28 40.57 -5.15 -39.87
N ILE A 29 39.95 -6.03 -39.06
CA ILE A 29 39.81 -7.45 -39.40
C ILE A 29 38.53 -7.61 -40.23
N GLU A 30 38.66 -7.68 -41.55
CA GLU A 30 37.53 -7.89 -42.48
C GLU A 30 37.29 -9.39 -42.79
N ALA A 31 37.50 -10.28 -41.86
CA ALA A 31 37.22 -11.69 -42.08
C ALA A 31 35.75 -12.04 -41.77
N GLY A 32 35.01 -12.59 -42.74
CA GLY A 32 33.60 -12.94 -42.59
C GLY A 32 33.29 -13.89 -41.41
N ILE A 33 34.30 -14.68 -40.98
CA ILE A 33 34.20 -15.55 -39.79
C ILE A 33 34.13 -14.68 -38.49
N VAL A 34 34.92 -13.62 -38.42
CA VAL A 34 34.97 -12.70 -37.29
C VAL A 34 33.65 -11.92 -37.19
N SER A 35 33.15 -11.40 -38.33
CA SER A 35 31.85 -10.70 -38.37
C SER A 35 30.69 -11.58 -37.91
N ARG A 36 30.64 -12.84 -38.37
CA ARG A 36 29.62 -13.82 -37.90
C ARG A 36 29.77 -14.16 -36.43
N SER A 37 30.97 -14.21 -35.89
CA SER A 37 31.23 -14.46 -34.48
C SER A 37 30.76 -13.31 -33.61
N ILE A 38 31.02 -12.06 -34.03
CA ILE A 38 30.53 -10.85 -33.37
C ILE A 38 28.99 -10.81 -33.40
N GLU A 39 28.39 -11.07 -34.56
CA GLU A 39 26.93 -11.12 -34.70
C GLU A 39 26.30 -12.17 -33.76
N THR A 40 26.93 -13.38 -33.70
CA THR A 40 26.45 -14.42 -32.78
C THR A 40 26.60 -14.03 -31.33
N ALA A 41 27.70 -13.36 -30.96
CA ALA A 41 27.92 -12.84 -29.61
C ALA A 41 26.87 -11.77 -29.24
N GLN A 42 26.63 -10.83 -30.16
CA GLN A 42 25.61 -9.79 -29.97
C GLN A 42 24.20 -10.38 -29.76
N ARG A 43 23.80 -11.33 -30.63
CA ARG A 43 22.50 -12.03 -30.48
C ARG A 43 22.38 -12.73 -29.12
N LYS A 44 23.44 -13.36 -28.61
CA LYS A 44 23.42 -13.99 -27.29
C LYS A 44 23.26 -12.97 -26.16
N VAL A 45 23.94 -11.82 -26.24
CA VAL A 45 23.78 -10.73 -25.26
C VAL A 45 22.38 -10.14 -25.33
N GLU A 46 21.87 -9.90 -26.53
CA GLU A 46 20.50 -9.39 -26.73
C GLU A 46 19.44 -10.36 -26.18
N SER A 47 19.58 -11.66 -26.47
CA SER A 47 18.69 -12.69 -25.92
C SER A 47 18.73 -12.71 -24.40
N ARG A 48 19.92 -12.67 -23.80
CA ARG A 48 20.06 -12.65 -22.34
C ARG A 48 19.44 -11.39 -21.74
N ASN A 49 19.69 -10.22 -22.32
CA ASN A 49 19.12 -8.97 -21.87
C ASN A 49 17.59 -8.95 -22.04
N PHE A 50 17.08 -9.55 -23.11
CA PHE A 50 15.65 -9.75 -23.31
C PHE A 50 15.03 -10.62 -22.21
N ASP A 51 15.65 -11.75 -21.90
CA ASP A 51 15.18 -12.67 -20.86
C ASP A 51 15.16 -12.00 -19.48
N ILE A 52 16.22 -11.24 -19.15
CA ILE A 52 16.29 -10.47 -17.90
C ILE A 52 15.15 -9.43 -17.84
N ARG A 53 14.98 -8.65 -18.90
CA ARG A 53 13.90 -7.63 -18.97
C ARG A 53 12.53 -8.27 -18.89
N LYS A 54 12.31 -9.39 -19.58
CA LYS A 54 11.05 -10.13 -19.51
C LYS A 54 10.76 -10.62 -18.09
N GLN A 55 11.77 -11.14 -17.38
CA GLN A 55 11.60 -11.55 -15.99
C GLN A 55 11.24 -10.37 -15.08
N LEU A 56 11.90 -9.20 -15.27
CA LEU A 56 11.59 -8.00 -14.49
C LEU A 56 10.14 -7.54 -14.71
N LEU A 57 9.71 -7.51 -15.98
CA LEU A 57 8.32 -7.13 -16.32
C LEU A 57 7.29 -8.04 -15.66
N GLU A 58 7.54 -9.35 -15.59
CA GLU A 58 6.62 -10.30 -14.97
C GLU A 58 6.43 -10.06 -13.46
N TYR A 59 7.43 -9.53 -12.77
CA TYR A 59 7.31 -9.08 -11.37
C TYR A 59 6.63 -7.71 -11.27
N ASP A 60 6.98 -6.79 -12.17
CA ASP A 60 6.41 -5.44 -12.20
C ASP A 60 4.91 -5.45 -12.55
N ASP A 61 4.46 -6.41 -13.37
CA ASP A 61 3.04 -6.58 -13.71
C ASP A 61 2.18 -6.79 -12.46
N VAL A 62 2.64 -7.60 -11.50
CA VAL A 62 1.91 -7.85 -10.24
C VAL A 62 1.76 -6.55 -9.43
N ALA A 63 2.84 -5.81 -9.26
CA ALA A 63 2.81 -4.52 -8.56
C ALA A 63 1.95 -3.49 -9.29
N ASN A 64 1.95 -3.52 -10.63
CA ASN A 64 1.16 -2.61 -11.45
C ASN A 64 -0.34 -2.91 -11.38
N ASP A 65 -0.72 -4.18 -11.34
CA ASP A 65 -2.13 -4.57 -11.20
C ASP A 65 -2.65 -4.16 -9.81
N GLN A 66 -1.92 -4.42 -8.74
CA GLN A 66 -2.27 -3.95 -7.39
C GLN A 66 -2.34 -2.42 -7.31
N ARG A 67 -1.44 -1.70 -8.03
CA ARG A 67 -1.48 -0.23 -8.11
C ARG A 67 -2.78 0.26 -8.76
N LYS A 68 -3.24 -0.39 -9.82
CA LYS A 68 -4.51 -0.03 -10.47
C LYS A 68 -5.68 -0.15 -9.50
N GLU A 69 -5.74 -1.24 -8.73
CA GLU A 69 -6.78 -1.45 -7.73
C GLU A 69 -6.75 -0.37 -6.63
N ILE A 70 -5.57 -0.10 -6.05
CA ILE A 70 -5.43 0.94 -5.02
C ILE A 70 -5.78 2.33 -5.56
N TYR A 71 -5.38 2.66 -6.80
CA TYR A 71 -5.69 3.96 -7.37
C TYR A 71 -7.17 4.09 -7.76
N ALA A 72 -7.82 2.99 -8.17
CA ALA A 72 -9.25 2.97 -8.40
C ALA A 72 -10.01 3.22 -7.08
N LEU A 73 -9.66 2.51 -6.02
CA LEU A 73 -10.24 2.71 -4.68
C LEU A 73 -9.99 4.15 -4.17
N ARG A 74 -8.77 4.65 -4.32
CA ARG A 74 -8.42 6.02 -3.92
C ARG A 74 -9.23 7.08 -4.68
N ASN A 75 -9.41 6.91 -5.99
CA ASN A 75 -10.21 7.82 -6.79
C ASN A 75 -11.69 7.76 -6.40
N GLU A 76 -12.22 6.58 -6.13
CA GLU A 76 -13.58 6.41 -5.63
C GLU A 76 -13.80 7.16 -4.31
N ILE A 77 -12.86 7.05 -3.36
CA ILE A 77 -12.91 7.79 -2.09
C ILE A 77 -12.84 9.31 -2.31
N LEU A 78 -12.07 9.77 -3.30
CA LEU A 78 -11.94 11.21 -3.60
C LEU A 78 -13.18 11.79 -4.28
N GLU A 79 -13.81 11.02 -5.17
CA GLU A 79 -14.99 11.44 -5.91
C GLU A 79 -16.26 11.42 -5.05
N ASN A 80 -16.34 10.48 -4.12
CA ASN A 80 -17.49 10.36 -3.22
C ASN A 80 -17.38 11.37 -2.07
N LYS A 81 -18.45 12.17 -1.89
CA LYS A 81 -18.57 13.07 -0.74
C LYS A 81 -18.88 12.32 0.55
N ASP A 82 -19.55 11.20 0.45
CA ASP A 82 -19.97 10.35 1.56
C ASP A 82 -19.33 8.96 1.41
N VAL A 83 -18.48 8.61 2.36
CA VAL A 83 -17.78 7.32 2.44
C VAL A 83 -18.28 6.47 3.63
N SER A 84 -19.38 6.87 4.27
CA SER A 84 -19.91 6.17 5.45
C SER A 84 -20.28 4.72 5.17
N GLY A 85 -20.79 4.41 3.98
CA GLY A 85 -21.08 3.04 3.55
C GLY A 85 -19.84 2.15 3.54
N PRO A 86 -18.82 2.45 2.72
CA PRO A 86 -17.55 1.73 2.74
C PRO A 86 -16.87 1.65 4.11
N VAL A 87 -16.89 2.74 4.89
CA VAL A 87 -16.33 2.74 6.26
C VAL A 87 -17.11 1.80 7.18
N LYS A 88 -18.44 1.75 7.05
CA LYS A 88 -19.26 0.79 7.79
C LYS A 88 -18.88 -0.65 7.44
N GLU A 89 -18.73 -0.97 6.17
CA GLU A 89 -18.33 -2.32 5.71
C GLU A 89 -16.95 -2.70 6.27
N LEU A 90 -15.98 -1.80 6.26
CA LEU A 90 -14.65 -2.03 6.84
C LEU A 90 -14.74 -2.30 8.35
N ARG A 91 -15.54 -1.53 9.09
CA ARG A 91 -15.75 -1.68 10.52
C ARG A 91 -16.45 -3.00 10.84
N ASP A 92 -17.56 -3.28 10.16
CA ASP A 92 -18.31 -4.52 10.36
C ASP A 92 -17.44 -5.74 10.01
N GLY A 93 -16.65 -5.68 8.94
CA GLY A 93 -15.67 -6.70 8.57
C GLY A 93 -14.59 -6.91 9.63
N TYR A 94 -14.04 -5.82 10.19
CA TYR A 94 -13.06 -5.90 11.27
C TYR A 94 -13.64 -6.59 12.53
N PHE A 95 -14.80 -6.15 13.01
CA PHE A 95 -15.42 -6.75 14.20
C PHE A 95 -15.89 -8.18 13.95
N THR A 96 -16.29 -8.51 12.72
CA THR A 96 -16.55 -9.91 12.33
C THR A 96 -15.29 -10.77 12.42
N SER A 97 -14.16 -10.27 11.90
CA SER A 97 -12.88 -10.99 12.00
C SER A 97 -12.41 -11.13 13.45
N LEU A 98 -12.55 -10.08 14.25
CA LEU A 98 -12.26 -10.12 15.68
C LEU A 98 -13.14 -11.15 16.40
N PHE A 99 -14.45 -11.15 16.16
CA PHE A 99 -15.38 -12.11 16.70
C PHE A 99 -14.98 -13.55 16.32
N ARG A 100 -14.68 -13.80 15.05
CA ARG A 100 -14.29 -15.12 14.53
C ARG A 100 -12.96 -15.62 15.09
N HIS A 101 -12.10 -14.74 15.59
CA HIS A 101 -10.88 -15.15 16.29
C HIS A 101 -11.19 -15.83 17.63
N TYR A 102 -12.20 -15.34 18.37
CA TYR A 102 -12.62 -15.88 19.66
C TYR A 102 -13.73 -16.94 19.56
N VAL A 103 -14.55 -16.82 18.53
CA VAL A 103 -15.68 -17.70 18.22
C VAL A 103 -15.51 -18.25 16.79
N PRO A 104 -14.65 -19.26 16.59
CA PRO A 104 -14.45 -19.84 15.27
C PRO A 104 -15.73 -20.42 14.71
N ALA A 105 -15.96 -20.29 13.39
CA ALA A 105 -17.10 -20.88 12.73
C ALA A 105 -17.10 -22.41 12.86
N ASP A 106 -18.28 -23.01 12.88
CA ASP A 106 -18.47 -24.46 12.94
C ASP A 106 -17.87 -25.14 14.20
N THR A 107 -17.69 -24.38 15.29
CA THR A 107 -17.23 -24.91 16.57
C THR A 107 -18.36 -24.96 17.60
N VAL A 108 -18.18 -25.81 18.62
CA VAL A 108 -19.16 -25.93 19.70
C VAL A 108 -18.92 -24.84 20.76
N GLU A 109 -19.97 -24.48 21.48
CA GLU A 109 -19.98 -23.39 22.47
C GLU A 109 -18.85 -23.48 23.52
N GLU A 110 -18.48 -24.71 23.90
CA GLU A 110 -17.41 -24.96 24.88
C GLU A 110 -16.02 -24.51 24.41
N GLN A 111 -15.86 -24.26 23.10
CA GLN A 111 -14.62 -23.79 22.49
C GLN A 111 -14.58 -22.26 22.31
N TRP A 112 -15.68 -21.57 22.64
CA TRP A 112 -15.77 -20.13 22.48
C TRP A 112 -15.16 -19.38 23.65
N ASP A 113 -14.24 -18.47 23.37
CA ASP A 113 -13.64 -17.60 24.39
C ASP A 113 -14.37 -16.25 24.46
N LEU A 114 -15.62 -16.29 24.92
CA LEU A 114 -16.43 -15.08 25.07
C LEU A 114 -15.88 -14.13 26.16
N GLU A 115 -15.20 -14.69 27.21
CA GLU A 115 -14.61 -13.88 28.26
C GLU A 115 -13.42 -13.07 27.72
N GLY A 116 -12.55 -13.68 26.93
CA GLY A 116 -11.47 -13.01 26.24
C GLY A 116 -11.97 -11.93 25.30
N LEU A 117 -13.03 -12.22 24.52
CA LEU A 117 -13.64 -11.26 23.60
C LEU A 117 -14.25 -10.06 24.35
N GLU A 118 -15.06 -10.26 25.39
CA GLU A 118 -15.64 -9.19 26.20
C GLU A 118 -14.56 -8.29 26.82
N LYS A 119 -13.47 -8.89 27.28
CA LYS A 119 -12.32 -8.15 27.83
C LYS A 119 -11.62 -7.32 26.75
N GLU A 120 -11.34 -7.91 25.58
CA GLU A 120 -10.73 -7.22 24.44
C GLU A 120 -11.60 -6.03 23.97
N LEU A 121 -12.91 -6.24 23.87
CA LEU A 121 -13.86 -5.19 23.48
C LEU A 121 -13.86 -4.02 24.49
N LYS A 122 -13.78 -4.33 25.78
CA LYS A 122 -13.76 -3.32 26.84
C LYS A 122 -12.44 -2.58 26.93
N GLU A 123 -11.32 -3.26 26.87
CA GLU A 123 -9.98 -2.67 27.06
C GLU A 123 -9.53 -1.85 25.83
N ASN A 124 -9.74 -2.38 24.61
CA ASN A 124 -9.22 -1.77 23.39
C ASN A 124 -10.24 -0.92 22.62
N TRP A 125 -11.54 -1.17 22.83
CA TRP A 125 -12.61 -0.52 22.06
C TRP A 125 -13.58 0.28 22.92
N ASN A 126 -13.44 0.21 24.24
CA ASN A 126 -14.35 0.84 25.21
C ASN A 126 -15.82 0.44 24.97
N LEU A 127 -16.03 -0.80 24.53
CA LEU A 127 -17.34 -1.40 24.25
C LEU A 127 -17.69 -2.38 25.37
N ASP A 128 -18.80 -2.16 26.04
CA ASP A 128 -19.34 -3.05 27.07
C ASP A 128 -20.51 -3.84 26.47
N VAL A 129 -20.21 -5.00 25.89
CA VAL A 129 -21.20 -5.87 25.23
C VAL A 129 -21.27 -7.20 25.99
N PRO A 130 -22.35 -7.47 26.71
CA PRO A 130 -22.47 -8.68 27.55
C PRO A 130 -22.86 -9.90 26.72
N LEU A 131 -21.93 -10.43 25.94
CA LEU A 131 -22.18 -11.55 25.00
C LEU A 131 -22.56 -12.84 25.76
N ARG A 132 -21.88 -13.12 26.89
CA ARG A 132 -22.21 -14.29 27.72
C ARG A 132 -23.63 -14.24 28.28
N ALA A 133 -24.04 -13.08 28.80
CA ALA A 133 -25.40 -12.92 29.30
C ALA A 133 -26.47 -12.97 28.20
N THR A 134 -26.08 -12.67 26.96
CA THR A 134 -26.94 -12.83 25.78
C THR A 134 -27.08 -14.30 25.41
N LEU A 135 -25.98 -15.06 25.39
CA LEU A 135 -25.98 -16.48 25.13
C LEU A 135 -26.83 -17.26 26.16
N GLU A 136 -26.72 -16.94 27.47
CA GLU A 136 -27.52 -17.59 28.53
C GLU A 136 -29.02 -17.32 28.40
N LYS A 137 -29.43 -16.26 27.70
CA LYS A 137 -30.84 -15.92 27.47
C LYS A 137 -31.36 -16.44 26.14
N SER A 138 -30.48 -16.77 25.22
CA SER A 138 -30.85 -17.36 23.93
C SER A 138 -31.24 -18.83 24.12
N GLU A 139 -32.29 -19.25 23.47
CA GLU A 139 -32.69 -20.68 23.46
C GLU A 139 -31.85 -21.50 22.48
N SER A 140 -31.09 -20.84 21.63
CA SER A 140 -30.18 -21.46 20.64
C SER A 140 -28.77 -20.90 20.80
N SER A 141 -27.77 -21.80 20.88
CA SER A 141 -26.34 -21.41 20.82
C SER A 141 -25.99 -21.04 19.37
N ASP A 142 -26.50 -19.90 18.89
CA ASP A 142 -26.26 -19.39 17.53
C ASP A 142 -25.16 -18.32 17.57
N ASP A 143 -24.02 -18.64 16.97
CA ASP A 143 -22.88 -17.72 16.85
C ASP A 143 -23.21 -16.49 16.00
N GLN A 144 -24.16 -16.62 15.05
CA GLN A 144 -24.60 -15.51 14.23
C GLN A 144 -25.41 -14.48 15.04
N GLU A 145 -26.26 -14.94 15.98
CA GLU A 145 -27.00 -14.05 16.85
C GLU A 145 -26.06 -13.20 17.73
N LEU A 146 -25.00 -13.81 18.25
CA LEU A 146 -23.98 -13.10 19.04
C LEU A 146 -23.21 -12.08 18.19
N LEU A 147 -22.89 -12.43 16.96
CA LEU A 147 -22.22 -11.52 16.02
C LEU A 147 -23.12 -10.32 15.71
N ASP A 148 -24.40 -10.57 15.44
CA ASP A 148 -25.37 -9.49 15.15
C ASP A 148 -25.54 -8.53 16.34
N VAL A 149 -25.54 -9.06 17.57
CA VAL A 149 -25.55 -8.24 18.81
C VAL A 149 -24.28 -7.39 18.90
N LEU A 150 -23.11 -7.95 18.62
CA LEU A 150 -21.85 -7.21 18.61
C LEU A 150 -21.87 -6.10 17.57
N LEU A 151 -22.25 -6.40 16.32
CA LEU A 151 -22.32 -5.44 15.24
C LEU A 151 -23.36 -4.32 15.52
N ALA A 152 -24.50 -4.66 16.11
CA ALA A 152 -25.49 -3.66 16.52
C ALA A 152 -24.94 -2.73 17.61
N ALA A 153 -24.19 -3.25 18.59
CA ALA A 153 -23.59 -2.45 19.63
C ALA A 153 -22.49 -1.52 19.09
N THR A 154 -21.63 -2.01 18.20
CA THR A 154 -20.59 -1.20 17.56
C THR A 154 -21.18 -0.10 16.69
N ASN A 155 -22.21 -0.42 15.89
CA ASN A 155 -22.91 0.56 15.06
C ASN A 155 -23.58 1.64 15.92
N LYS A 156 -24.24 1.27 17.01
CA LYS A 156 -24.89 2.23 17.92
C LYS A 156 -23.90 3.25 18.49
N VAL A 157 -22.77 2.78 19.04
CA VAL A 157 -21.73 3.68 19.59
C VAL A 157 -21.16 4.60 18.51
N TYR A 158 -21.02 4.09 17.29
CA TYR A 158 -20.54 4.88 16.16
C TYR A 158 -21.56 5.95 15.74
N ASP A 159 -22.83 5.59 15.60
CA ASP A 159 -23.91 6.49 15.22
C ASP A 159 -24.11 7.62 16.27
N GLU A 160 -23.93 7.32 17.55
CA GLU A 160 -23.91 8.33 18.61
C GLU A 160 -22.80 9.38 18.39
N LYS A 161 -21.61 8.96 17.97
CA LYS A 161 -20.51 9.87 17.63
C LYS A 161 -20.82 10.72 16.39
N VAL A 162 -21.37 10.11 15.34
CA VAL A 162 -21.79 10.82 14.13
C VAL A 162 -22.84 11.87 14.46
N ALA A 163 -23.81 11.54 15.34
CA ALA A 163 -24.85 12.47 15.78
C ALA A 163 -24.30 13.68 16.55
N LEU A 164 -23.22 13.51 17.31
CA LEU A 164 -22.59 14.61 18.07
C LEU A 164 -21.89 15.63 17.16
N VAL A 165 -21.28 15.19 16.07
CA VAL A 165 -20.48 16.06 15.16
C VAL A 165 -21.32 16.56 13.99
N GLY A 166 -22.30 15.77 13.59
CA GLY A 166 -23.06 15.96 12.36
C GLY A 166 -22.47 15.17 11.20
N HIS A 167 -23.35 14.60 10.40
CA HIS A 167 -23.02 13.64 9.34
C HIS A 167 -21.99 14.17 8.33
N GLU A 168 -22.15 15.39 7.85
CA GLU A 168 -21.28 15.97 6.80
C GLU A 168 -19.85 16.17 7.30
N ALA A 169 -19.66 16.72 8.51
CA ALA A 169 -18.34 16.94 9.10
C ALA A 169 -17.66 15.62 9.43
N PHE A 170 -18.43 14.62 9.90
CA PHE A 170 -17.91 13.32 10.24
C PHE A 170 -17.52 12.52 8.97
N ALA A 171 -18.32 12.56 7.90
CA ALA A 171 -17.99 11.95 6.61
C ALA A 171 -16.72 12.54 6.00
N GLN A 172 -16.48 13.84 6.16
CA GLN A 172 -15.21 14.47 5.78
C GLN A 172 -14.02 13.91 6.57
N PHE A 173 -14.21 13.71 7.88
CA PHE A 173 -13.19 13.13 8.74
C PHE A 173 -12.90 11.67 8.37
N GLU A 174 -13.94 10.83 8.17
CA GLU A 174 -13.83 9.45 7.68
C GLU A 174 -13.01 9.37 6.41
N ARG A 175 -13.33 10.22 5.42
CA ARG A 175 -12.62 10.28 4.14
C ARG A 175 -11.14 10.61 4.32
N ASN A 176 -10.81 11.58 5.16
CA ASN A 176 -9.43 11.97 5.42
C ASN A 176 -8.63 10.84 6.10
N VAL A 177 -9.23 10.19 7.10
CA VAL A 177 -8.62 9.05 7.81
C VAL A 177 -8.39 7.89 6.84
N LEU A 178 -9.39 7.54 6.03
CA LEU A 178 -9.31 6.45 5.06
C LEU A 178 -8.20 6.69 4.02
N LEU A 179 -8.13 7.91 3.45
CA LEU A 179 -7.08 8.27 2.50
C LEU A 179 -5.68 8.24 3.14
N GLN A 180 -5.56 8.74 4.36
CA GLN A 180 -4.28 8.78 5.07
C GLN A 180 -3.72 7.37 5.29
N PHE A 181 -4.55 6.44 5.80
CA PHE A 181 -4.10 5.06 6.03
C PHE A 181 -3.89 4.30 4.72
N LEU A 182 -4.76 4.49 3.73
CA LEU A 182 -4.57 3.87 2.41
C LEU A 182 -3.23 4.28 1.80
N ASP A 183 -2.92 5.58 1.78
CA ASP A 183 -1.68 6.11 1.21
C ASP A 183 -0.44 5.69 2.02
N GLN A 184 -0.54 5.60 3.35
CA GLN A 184 0.55 5.15 4.20
C GLN A 184 0.84 3.67 4.00
N ARG A 185 -0.19 2.81 4.11
CA ARG A 185 -0.03 1.36 3.99
C ARG A 185 0.36 0.94 2.58
N TRP A 186 -0.09 1.66 1.55
CA TRP A 186 0.37 1.44 0.18
C TRP A 186 1.87 1.66 0.01
N ARG A 187 2.44 2.71 0.60
CA ARG A 187 3.89 2.95 0.56
C ARG A 187 4.68 1.85 1.27
N GLU A 188 4.20 1.40 2.42
CA GLU A 188 4.81 0.29 3.17
C GLU A 188 4.75 -1.01 2.36
N HIS A 189 3.62 -1.28 1.71
CA HIS A 189 3.43 -2.46 0.86
C HIS A 189 4.38 -2.48 -0.35
N LEU A 190 4.59 -1.35 -1.01
CA LEU A 190 5.57 -1.26 -2.11
C LEU A 190 6.98 -1.64 -1.64
N SER A 191 7.37 -1.23 -0.44
CA SER A 191 8.64 -1.63 0.17
C SER A 191 8.69 -3.14 0.46
N GLN A 192 7.60 -3.72 0.96
CA GLN A 192 7.49 -5.17 1.20
C GLN A 192 7.58 -5.97 -0.11
N LEU A 193 6.91 -5.51 -1.18
CA LEU A 193 7.03 -6.14 -2.51
C LEU A 193 8.46 -6.10 -3.05
N ASP A 194 9.19 -5.01 -2.83
CA ASP A 194 10.59 -4.92 -3.26
C ASP A 194 11.48 -5.88 -2.47
N MET A 195 11.29 -5.98 -1.15
CA MET A 195 11.99 -6.98 -0.32
C MET A 195 11.65 -8.41 -0.76
N LEU A 196 10.39 -8.70 -1.03
CA LEU A 196 9.95 -10.00 -1.54
C LEU A 196 10.65 -10.32 -2.87
N ARG A 197 10.68 -9.36 -3.81
CA ARG A 197 11.35 -9.51 -5.10
C ARG A 197 12.84 -9.83 -4.97
N GLN A 198 13.52 -9.16 -4.04
CA GLN A 198 14.94 -9.38 -3.78
C GLN A 198 15.23 -10.78 -3.21
N GLY A 199 14.32 -11.32 -2.39
CA GLY A 199 14.50 -12.61 -1.72
C GLY A 199 13.88 -13.81 -2.43
N ILE A 200 13.02 -13.61 -3.43
CA ILE A 200 12.19 -14.68 -3.99
C ILE A 200 12.98 -15.78 -4.71
N TYR A 201 14.15 -15.46 -5.26
CA TYR A 201 15.00 -16.43 -5.95
C TYR A 201 15.46 -17.57 -5.02
N LEU A 202 15.53 -17.31 -3.70
CA LEU A 202 15.89 -18.32 -2.70
C LEU A 202 14.87 -19.46 -2.62
N ARG A 203 13.62 -19.23 -3.05
CA ARG A 203 12.58 -20.27 -3.12
C ARG A 203 12.94 -21.36 -4.13
N GLY A 204 13.81 -21.04 -5.12
CA GLY A 204 14.33 -22.01 -6.07
C GLY A 204 15.13 -23.15 -5.42
N TYR A 205 15.81 -22.91 -4.31
CA TYR A 205 16.51 -23.96 -3.54
C TYR A 205 15.54 -24.98 -2.95
N ALA A 206 14.30 -24.59 -2.67
CA ALA A 206 13.23 -25.49 -2.22
C ALA A 206 12.45 -26.13 -3.37
N GLN A 207 12.98 -26.14 -4.60
CA GLN A 207 12.36 -26.67 -5.81
C GLN A 207 11.02 -26.00 -6.17
N LYS A 208 10.76 -24.81 -5.66
CA LYS A 208 9.59 -24.00 -5.99
C LYS A 208 9.91 -23.08 -7.17
N GLN A 209 8.87 -22.75 -7.94
CA GLN A 209 9.02 -21.78 -9.04
C GLN A 209 8.96 -20.35 -8.49
N PRO A 210 10.05 -19.55 -8.53
CA PRO A 210 10.09 -18.23 -7.88
C PRO A 210 8.98 -17.29 -8.36
N LYS A 211 8.59 -17.33 -9.62
CA LYS A 211 7.51 -16.50 -10.17
C LYS A 211 6.14 -16.82 -9.56
N GLN A 212 5.81 -18.11 -9.42
CA GLN A 212 4.53 -18.53 -8.85
C GLN A 212 4.47 -18.18 -7.35
N GLU A 213 5.56 -18.42 -6.62
CA GLU A 213 5.67 -18.06 -5.22
C GLU A 213 5.58 -16.55 -5.03
N TYR A 214 6.23 -15.75 -5.89
CA TYR A 214 6.09 -14.29 -5.85
C TYR A 214 4.65 -13.83 -6.01
N LYS A 215 3.94 -14.34 -7.02
CA LYS A 215 2.53 -13.98 -7.24
C LYS A 215 1.66 -14.34 -6.03
N ARG A 216 1.86 -15.53 -5.46
CA ARG A 216 1.12 -15.99 -4.28
C ARG A 216 1.41 -15.13 -3.06
N GLU A 217 2.70 -14.94 -2.73
CA GLU A 217 3.12 -14.16 -1.56
C GLU A 217 2.74 -12.67 -1.73
N ALA A 218 2.85 -12.11 -2.93
CA ALA A 218 2.41 -10.74 -3.22
C ALA A 218 0.89 -10.56 -3.10
N PHE A 219 0.09 -11.57 -3.45
CA PHE A 219 -1.34 -11.55 -3.23
C PHE A 219 -1.70 -11.59 -1.73
N GLU A 220 -1.02 -12.44 -0.96
CA GLU A 220 -1.18 -12.50 0.50
C GLU A 220 -0.80 -11.17 1.18
N LEU A 221 0.30 -10.54 0.75
CA LEU A 221 0.70 -9.21 1.23
C LEU A 221 -0.33 -8.14 0.90
N PHE A 222 -0.96 -8.22 -0.29
CA PHE A 222 -1.98 -7.26 -0.69
C PHE A 222 -3.29 -7.43 0.10
N ALA A 223 -3.71 -8.66 0.36
CA ALA A 223 -4.84 -8.94 1.22
C ALA A 223 -4.61 -8.40 2.64
N ASN A 224 -3.43 -8.66 3.22
CA ASN A 224 -3.04 -8.13 4.52
C ASN A 224 -3.00 -6.60 4.56
N LEU A 225 -2.62 -5.93 3.46
CA LEU A 225 -2.67 -4.47 3.36
C LEU A 225 -4.10 -3.97 3.53
N LEU A 226 -5.06 -4.54 2.79
CA LEU A 226 -6.47 -4.12 2.87
C LEU A 226 -7.07 -4.37 4.25
N GLU A 227 -6.79 -5.52 4.85
CA GLU A 227 -7.20 -5.83 6.23
C GLU A 227 -6.59 -4.84 7.24
N THR A 228 -5.31 -4.52 7.09
CA THR A 228 -4.62 -3.58 7.99
C THR A 228 -5.19 -2.17 7.85
N VAL A 229 -5.49 -1.71 6.62
CA VAL A 229 -6.17 -0.42 6.39
C VAL A 229 -7.52 -0.40 7.11
N GLY A 230 -8.32 -1.45 6.96
CA GLY A 230 -9.61 -1.58 7.65
C GLY A 230 -9.48 -1.53 9.18
N ALA A 231 -8.50 -2.25 9.72
CA ALA A 231 -8.21 -2.26 11.16
C ALA A 231 -7.77 -0.88 11.69
N ASP A 232 -6.85 -0.21 10.99
CA ASP A 232 -6.34 1.10 11.41
C ASP A 232 -7.41 2.18 11.33
N VAL A 233 -8.19 2.22 10.23
CA VAL A 233 -9.32 3.13 10.07
C VAL A 233 -10.35 2.91 11.17
N THR A 234 -10.75 1.65 11.40
CA THR A 234 -11.71 1.29 12.45
C THR A 234 -11.19 1.72 13.82
N ARG A 235 -9.91 1.47 14.12
CA ARG A 235 -9.30 1.85 15.41
C ARG A 235 -9.36 3.36 15.65
N VAL A 236 -9.01 4.17 14.66
CA VAL A 236 -9.05 5.63 14.81
C VAL A 236 -10.48 6.13 14.98
N LEU A 237 -11.40 5.68 14.11
CA LEU A 237 -12.77 6.15 14.12
C LEU A 237 -13.54 5.70 15.37
N MET A 238 -13.28 4.48 15.88
CA MET A 238 -13.91 3.98 17.09
C MET A 238 -13.33 4.60 18.37
N ASN A 239 -12.05 4.98 18.38
CA ASN A 239 -11.40 5.53 19.58
C ASN A 239 -11.34 7.06 19.61
N VAL A 240 -11.70 7.76 18.53
CA VAL A 240 -11.72 9.22 18.52
C VAL A 240 -12.67 9.77 19.60
N GLN A 241 -12.12 10.66 20.44
CA GLN A 241 -12.89 11.39 21.44
C GLN A 241 -13.29 12.74 20.88
N ILE A 242 -14.60 12.97 20.82
CA ILE A 242 -15.17 14.22 20.34
C ILE A 242 -15.21 15.18 21.53
N ARG A 243 -14.34 16.19 21.52
CA ARG A 243 -14.46 17.33 22.43
C ARG A 243 -15.45 18.32 21.83
N GLN A 244 -16.50 18.62 22.56
CA GLN A 244 -17.26 19.84 22.27
C GLN A 244 -16.40 21.03 22.74
N PRO A 245 -16.06 21.96 21.84
CA PRO A 245 -15.33 23.16 22.26
C PRO A 245 -16.16 23.90 23.31
N GLU A 246 -15.50 24.34 24.39
CA GLU A 246 -16.18 25.15 25.41
C GLU A 246 -16.69 26.45 24.79
N PRO A 247 -17.81 27.00 25.27
CA PRO A 247 -18.39 28.23 24.71
C PRO A 247 -17.39 29.40 24.63
N GLU A 248 -16.40 29.42 25.50
CA GLU A 248 -15.33 30.42 25.52
C GLU A 248 -14.33 30.24 24.36
N GLU A 249 -14.01 28.97 23.96
CA GLU A 249 -13.15 28.67 22.81
C GLU A 249 -13.81 29.01 21.47
N VAL A 250 -15.14 28.79 21.38
CA VAL A 250 -15.93 29.18 20.20
C VAL A 250 -15.99 30.71 20.08
N ALA A 251 -16.14 31.43 21.19
CA ALA A 251 -16.15 32.89 21.21
C ALA A 251 -14.76 33.46 20.83
N ALA A 252 -13.69 32.87 21.31
CA ALA A 252 -12.33 33.30 20.98
C ALA A 252 -12.00 33.04 19.48
N ALA A 253 -12.34 31.87 18.93
CA ALA A 253 -12.15 31.55 17.51
C ALA A 253 -13.00 32.46 16.59
N GLN A 254 -14.21 32.85 17.01
CA GLN A 254 -15.02 33.81 16.27
C GLN A 254 -14.46 35.23 16.33
N GLN A 255 -13.81 35.62 17.41
CA GLN A 255 -13.13 36.91 17.53
C GLN A 255 -11.84 36.96 16.67
N GLU A 256 -11.08 35.89 16.62
CA GLU A 256 -9.90 35.79 15.73
C GLU A 256 -10.31 35.83 14.25
N ALA A 257 -11.39 35.14 13.87
CA ALA A 257 -11.89 35.15 12.49
C ALA A 257 -12.47 36.53 12.06
N GLN A 258 -12.86 37.39 13.01
CA GLN A 258 -13.38 38.74 12.76
C GLN A 258 -12.32 39.85 12.83
N THR A 259 -11.11 39.52 13.26
CA THR A 259 -9.99 40.46 13.18
C THR A 259 -9.55 40.53 11.70
N PRO A 260 -9.74 41.68 11.00
CA PRO A 260 -9.27 41.79 9.64
C PRO A 260 -7.77 41.59 9.69
N ALA A 261 -7.28 40.59 8.97
CA ALA A 261 -5.86 40.38 8.77
C ALA A 261 -5.29 41.72 8.24
N GLN A 262 -4.62 42.45 9.11
CA GLN A 262 -3.68 43.47 8.65
C GLN A 262 -2.68 42.70 7.79
N GLN A 263 -2.87 42.80 6.50
CA GLN A 263 -1.84 42.44 5.54
C GLN A 263 -0.60 43.24 5.92
N GLU A 264 0.26 42.67 6.73
CA GLU A 264 1.66 43.08 6.71
C GLU A 264 2.13 42.91 5.27
N ALA A 265 2.19 44.00 4.57
CA ALA A 265 2.82 44.07 3.27
C ALA A 265 4.25 43.51 3.46
N LEU A 266 4.45 42.26 3.00
CA LEU A 266 5.81 41.75 2.85
C LEU A 266 6.61 42.79 2.12
N PRO A 267 7.82 43.17 2.57
CA PRO A 267 8.70 44.04 1.82
C PRO A 267 8.83 43.43 0.43
N GLN A 268 8.45 44.19 -0.59
CA GLN A 268 8.72 43.79 -1.97
C GLN A 268 10.25 43.75 -2.07
N GLU A 269 10.85 42.58 -2.07
CA GLU A 269 12.23 42.42 -2.55
C GLU A 269 12.22 42.91 -3.98
N GLU A 270 12.90 44.06 -4.19
CA GLU A 270 13.15 44.58 -5.53
C GLU A 270 13.84 43.47 -6.32
N ASP A 271 13.20 42.99 -7.36
CA ASP A 271 13.78 42.00 -8.27
C ASP A 271 15.08 42.60 -8.86
N PRO A 272 16.25 42.09 -8.51
CA PRO A 272 17.52 42.65 -8.97
C PRO A 272 17.70 42.61 -10.49
N TYR A 273 16.78 41.91 -11.19
CA TYR A 273 16.81 41.75 -12.65
C TYR A 273 15.67 42.46 -13.38
N ALA A 274 14.87 43.24 -12.69
CA ALA A 274 13.74 43.97 -13.31
C ALA A 274 14.14 44.93 -14.45
N HIS A 275 15.42 45.26 -14.55
CA HIS A 275 15.99 46.17 -15.56
C HIS A 275 16.69 45.44 -16.72
N VAL A 276 16.76 44.10 -16.69
CA VAL A 276 17.46 43.34 -17.74
C VAL A 276 16.47 43.05 -18.89
N GLY A 277 16.80 43.63 -20.07
CA GLY A 277 16.03 43.41 -21.29
C GLY A 277 16.25 42.03 -21.89
N ARG A 278 15.28 41.58 -22.69
CA ARG A 278 15.26 40.23 -23.31
C ARG A 278 16.50 39.90 -24.16
N ASN A 279 17.30 40.89 -24.55
CA ASN A 279 18.51 40.77 -25.41
C ASN A 279 19.80 41.18 -24.69
N ASP A 280 19.77 41.42 -23.38
CA ASP A 280 20.95 41.77 -22.66
C ASP A 280 21.79 40.52 -22.32
N PRO A 281 23.13 40.61 -22.31
CA PRO A 281 23.96 39.49 -21.95
C PRO A 281 23.73 39.12 -20.47
N CYS A 282 23.70 37.83 -20.18
CA CYS A 282 23.52 37.30 -18.83
C CYS A 282 24.62 37.82 -17.92
N PRO A 283 24.30 38.42 -16.76
CA PRO A 283 25.28 38.90 -15.80
C PRO A 283 26.10 37.80 -15.16
#